data_7d383628a7995eca3d809023a70f349a
#
_entry.id   7d383628a7995eca3d809023a70f349a
#
_cell.length_a   1.000
_cell.length_b   1.000
_cell.length_c   1.000
_cell.angle_alpha   90.00
_cell.angle_beta   90.00
_cell.angle_gamma   90.00
#
_symmetry.space_group_name_H-M   'P 1'
#
loop_
_entity.id
_entity.type
_entity.pdbx_description
1 polymer ?
#
loop_
_entity_poly.entity_id
_entity_poly.type
_entity_poly.pdbx_seq_one_letter_code
_entity_poly.pdbx_strand_id
1 'polypeptide(L)'
;MAYIPRLKDEYKNRVVSALKEEFGYKNVMQVPKLEKIVLSKGVGAAVSDKKLIDYAVEELTKITGQKAVSTISKKDVASFKLRKGMPIGAKVTLRGDRMYEFLDRLVTSALPRVRDFNGIKATGFDGRGNYNLGVLEQIIFPEIDIDKVNKISGMDISFVTNAKTDKEAKSLLAELGLPFKKN
;
A
#
# COMPACT_ATOMS: atom_id res chain seq x y z
N MET A 1 15.33 23.35 -9.08
CA MET A 1 15.72 21.94 -8.87
C MET A 1 14.48 21.09 -8.89
N ALA A 2 14.49 19.95 -9.61
CA ALA A 2 13.34 19.02 -9.56
C ALA A 2 13.28 18.41 -8.16
N TYR A 3 12.08 18.35 -7.57
CA TYR A 3 11.83 17.70 -6.27
C TYR A 3 12.12 16.20 -6.37
N ILE A 4 12.93 15.66 -5.45
CA ILE A 4 13.22 14.23 -5.35
C ILE A 4 12.72 13.74 -3.99
N PRO A 5 11.83 12.74 -3.93
CA PRO A 5 11.39 12.16 -2.68
C PRO A 5 12.54 11.61 -1.84
N ARG A 6 12.50 11.83 -0.53
CA ARG A 6 13.55 11.42 0.42
C ARG A 6 13.89 9.92 0.30
N LEU A 7 12.89 9.05 0.34
CA LEU A 7 13.11 7.61 0.25
C LEU A 7 13.64 7.15 -1.13
N LYS A 8 13.38 7.90 -2.20
CA LYS A 8 13.95 7.60 -3.52
C LYS A 8 15.46 7.89 -3.55
N ASP A 9 15.87 8.96 -2.88
CA ASP A 9 17.29 9.30 -2.73
C ASP A 9 18.00 8.31 -1.78
N GLU A 10 17.40 7.99 -0.64
CA GLU A 10 17.91 6.97 0.28
C GLU A 10 18.06 5.59 -0.39
N TYR A 11 17.08 5.19 -1.23
CA TYR A 11 17.19 3.95 -1.98
C TYR A 11 18.46 3.90 -2.82
N LYS A 12 18.77 4.99 -3.57
CA LYS A 12 19.94 5.04 -4.45
C LYS A 12 21.26 5.07 -3.69
N ASN A 13 21.32 5.86 -2.60
CA ASN A 13 22.57 6.15 -1.92
C ASN A 13 22.93 5.11 -0.84
N ARG A 14 21.93 4.51 -0.17
CA ARG A 14 22.14 3.62 0.97
C ARG A 14 21.62 2.20 0.72
N VAL A 15 20.35 2.07 0.35
CA VAL A 15 19.66 0.76 0.29
C VAL A 15 20.28 -0.16 -0.76
N VAL A 16 20.64 0.36 -1.93
CA VAL A 16 21.28 -0.41 -3.00
C VAL A 16 22.61 -1.00 -2.53
N SER A 17 23.44 -0.23 -1.82
CA SER A 17 24.72 -0.70 -1.31
C SER A 17 24.54 -1.77 -0.23
N ALA A 18 23.63 -1.54 0.73
CA ALA A 18 23.33 -2.49 1.81
C ALA A 18 22.82 -3.84 1.26
N LEU A 19 21.86 -3.83 0.34
CA LEU A 19 21.34 -5.06 -0.27
C LEU A 19 22.37 -5.78 -1.14
N LYS A 20 23.25 -5.04 -1.81
CA LYS A 20 24.34 -5.64 -2.60
C LYS A 20 25.31 -6.40 -1.71
N GLU A 21 25.65 -5.86 -0.55
CA GLU A 21 26.53 -6.52 0.43
C GLU A 21 25.85 -7.73 1.09
N GLU A 22 24.57 -7.58 1.51
CA GLU A 22 23.81 -8.63 2.18
C GLU A 22 23.60 -9.87 1.31
N PHE A 23 23.24 -9.68 0.02
CA PHE A 23 22.91 -10.78 -0.90
C PHE A 23 24.00 -11.10 -1.92
N GLY A 24 25.11 -10.36 -1.94
CA GLY A 24 26.25 -10.64 -2.81
C GLY A 24 25.96 -10.42 -4.30
N TYR A 25 25.12 -9.46 -4.66
CA TYR A 25 24.79 -9.19 -6.07
C TYR A 25 26.01 -8.69 -6.85
N LYS A 26 26.27 -9.31 -7.99
CA LYS A 26 27.39 -8.91 -8.88
C LYS A 26 27.08 -7.60 -9.63
N ASN A 27 25.82 -7.38 -10.01
CA ASN A 27 25.40 -6.22 -10.78
C ASN A 27 24.35 -5.41 -9.99
N VAL A 28 24.44 -4.11 -9.99
CA VAL A 28 23.47 -3.18 -9.39
C VAL A 28 22.05 -3.38 -9.94
N MET A 29 21.92 -3.78 -11.20
CA MET A 29 20.61 -4.06 -11.82
C MET A 29 19.91 -5.31 -11.27
N GLN A 30 20.60 -6.16 -10.51
CA GLN A 30 20.02 -7.33 -9.83
C GLN A 30 19.39 -6.97 -8.50
N VAL A 31 19.76 -5.80 -7.94
CA VAL A 31 19.24 -5.35 -6.63
C VAL A 31 17.73 -5.14 -6.71
N PRO A 32 16.96 -5.71 -5.77
CA PRO A 32 15.52 -5.58 -5.75
C PRO A 32 15.10 -4.11 -5.56
N LYS A 33 14.02 -3.73 -6.23
CA LYS A 33 13.42 -2.39 -6.15
C LYS A 33 11.90 -2.49 -6.01
N LEU A 34 11.33 -1.46 -5.41
CA LEU A 34 9.89 -1.29 -5.37
C LEU A 34 9.39 -0.82 -6.75
N GLU A 35 8.42 -1.54 -7.34
CA GLU A 35 7.88 -1.23 -8.66
C GLU A 35 6.60 -0.40 -8.59
N LYS A 36 5.71 -0.76 -7.66
CA LYS A 36 4.43 -0.06 -7.43
C LYS A 36 3.89 -0.36 -6.04
N ILE A 37 3.04 0.55 -5.55
CA ILE A 37 2.18 0.32 -4.40
C ILE A 37 0.74 0.38 -4.87
N VAL A 38 -0.06 -0.60 -4.51
CA VAL A 38 -1.47 -0.66 -4.84
C VAL A 38 -2.27 -0.57 -3.55
N LEU A 39 -3.12 0.45 -3.46
CA LEU A 39 -4.12 0.54 -2.40
C LEU A 39 -5.45 0.05 -2.94
N SER A 40 -6.12 -0.81 -2.20
CA SER A 40 -7.45 -1.30 -2.54
C SER A 40 -8.37 -1.27 -1.32
N LYS A 41 -9.62 -0.90 -1.55
CA LYS A 41 -10.66 -0.82 -0.53
C LYS A 41 -11.90 -1.52 -1.06
N GLY A 42 -12.30 -2.62 -0.40
CA GLY A 42 -13.55 -3.32 -0.68
C GLY A 42 -14.71 -2.64 0.06
N VAL A 43 -15.79 -2.38 -0.66
CA VAL A 43 -17.01 -1.76 -0.12
C VAL A 43 -18.21 -2.66 -0.42
N GLY A 44 -18.37 -3.74 0.35
CA GLY A 44 -19.48 -4.70 0.15
C GLY A 44 -20.86 -4.08 0.34
N ALA A 45 -21.01 -3.10 1.23
CA ALA A 45 -22.25 -2.36 1.45
C ALA A 45 -22.68 -1.51 0.24
N ALA A 46 -21.82 -1.29 -0.74
CA ALA A 46 -22.13 -0.57 -1.97
C ALA A 46 -23.18 -1.26 -2.85
N VAL A 47 -23.44 -2.54 -2.64
CA VAL A 47 -24.55 -3.25 -3.27
C VAL A 47 -25.90 -2.61 -2.91
N SER A 48 -26.04 -2.13 -1.67
CA SER A 48 -27.24 -1.45 -1.17
C SER A 48 -27.20 0.06 -1.39
N ASP A 49 -26.03 0.68 -1.20
CA ASP A 49 -25.84 2.14 -1.35
C ASP A 49 -24.61 2.45 -2.21
N LYS A 50 -24.84 2.85 -3.44
CA LYS A 50 -23.79 3.20 -4.42
C LYS A 50 -22.95 4.40 -4.00
N LYS A 51 -23.47 5.32 -3.20
CA LYS A 51 -22.75 6.53 -2.76
C LYS A 51 -21.51 6.18 -1.92
N LEU A 52 -21.52 5.02 -1.26
CA LEU A 52 -20.37 4.55 -0.47
C LEU A 52 -19.11 4.35 -1.32
N ILE A 53 -19.25 4.08 -2.62
CA ILE A 53 -18.12 3.98 -3.54
C ILE A 53 -17.50 5.34 -3.79
N ASP A 54 -18.32 6.38 -3.95
CA ASP A 54 -17.82 7.73 -4.21
C ASP A 54 -17.02 8.23 -3.01
N TYR A 55 -17.48 7.96 -1.79
CA TYR A 55 -16.72 8.25 -0.57
C TYR A 55 -15.39 7.47 -0.52
N ALA A 56 -15.40 6.18 -0.86
CA ALA A 56 -14.18 5.38 -0.87
C ALA A 56 -13.17 5.88 -1.92
N VAL A 57 -13.62 6.29 -3.09
CA VAL A 57 -12.79 6.89 -4.13
C VAL A 57 -12.21 8.23 -3.67
N GLU A 58 -13.02 9.07 -3.02
CA GLU A 58 -12.57 10.36 -2.48
C GLU A 58 -11.53 10.18 -1.37
N GLU A 59 -11.76 9.28 -0.41
CA GLU A 59 -10.83 8.97 0.67
C GLU A 59 -9.48 8.48 0.12
N LEU A 60 -9.47 7.48 -0.78
CA LEU A 60 -8.24 6.99 -1.39
C LEU A 60 -7.53 8.07 -2.20
N THR A 61 -8.29 8.95 -2.85
CA THR A 61 -7.73 10.09 -3.60
C THR A 61 -7.04 11.08 -2.66
N LYS A 62 -7.64 11.39 -1.51
CA LYS A 62 -7.04 12.27 -0.48
C LYS A 62 -5.76 11.66 0.10
N ILE A 63 -5.80 10.38 0.48
CA ILE A 63 -4.64 9.67 1.06
C ILE A 63 -3.47 9.63 0.09
N THR A 64 -3.72 9.37 -1.19
CA THR A 64 -2.65 9.09 -2.16
C THR A 64 -2.24 10.30 -2.99
N GLY A 65 -3.07 11.35 -3.04
CA GLY A 65 -2.88 12.49 -3.94
C GLY A 65 -3.05 12.14 -5.43
N GLN A 66 -3.57 10.94 -5.73
CA GLN A 66 -3.88 10.47 -7.08
C GLN A 66 -5.32 9.99 -7.15
N LYS A 67 -6.06 10.37 -8.20
CA LYS A 67 -7.45 9.98 -8.39
C LYS A 67 -7.58 8.45 -8.38
N ALA A 68 -8.34 7.93 -7.44
CA ALA A 68 -8.67 6.52 -7.35
C ALA A 68 -9.73 6.14 -8.38
N VAL A 69 -9.80 4.85 -8.71
CA VAL A 69 -10.75 4.29 -9.69
C VAL A 69 -11.67 3.31 -8.97
N SER A 70 -12.98 3.38 -9.25
CA SER A 70 -13.93 2.38 -8.77
C SER A 70 -13.68 1.03 -9.46
N THR A 71 -13.76 -0.05 -8.69
CA THR A 71 -13.64 -1.41 -9.19
C THR A 71 -15.01 -2.05 -9.31
N ILE A 72 -15.26 -2.68 -10.46
CA ILE A 72 -16.54 -3.29 -10.81
C ILE A 72 -16.48 -4.81 -10.69
N SER A 73 -17.63 -5.43 -10.38
CA SER A 73 -17.77 -6.88 -10.36
C SER A 73 -17.66 -7.47 -11.77
N LYS A 74 -16.90 -8.54 -11.90
CA LYS A 74 -16.74 -9.29 -13.16
C LYS A 74 -17.75 -10.40 -13.33
N LYS A 75 -18.37 -10.88 -12.23
CA LYS A 75 -19.32 -12.02 -12.21
C LYS A 75 -20.57 -11.65 -11.44
N ASP A 76 -21.66 -12.36 -11.76
CA ASP A 76 -22.89 -12.34 -10.97
C ASP A 76 -22.75 -13.31 -9.79
N VAL A 77 -23.14 -12.86 -8.59
CA VAL A 77 -23.14 -13.69 -7.38
C VAL A 77 -24.47 -13.48 -6.65
N ALA A 78 -25.39 -14.42 -6.80
CA ALA A 78 -26.75 -14.32 -6.28
C ALA A 78 -26.79 -14.20 -4.75
N SER A 79 -25.95 -14.95 -4.02
CA SER A 79 -25.87 -14.92 -2.55
C SER A 79 -25.55 -13.53 -2.00
N PHE A 80 -24.79 -12.72 -2.72
CA PHE A 80 -24.44 -11.36 -2.34
C PHE A 80 -25.30 -10.29 -3.05
N LYS A 81 -26.34 -10.68 -3.77
CA LYS A 81 -27.18 -9.78 -4.59
C LYS A 81 -26.37 -8.92 -5.56
N LEU A 82 -25.23 -9.45 -6.02
CA LEU A 82 -24.25 -8.78 -6.85
C LEU A 82 -24.46 -9.14 -8.33
N ARG A 83 -24.45 -8.12 -9.18
CA ARG A 83 -24.51 -8.30 -10.64
C ARG A 83 -23.22 -7.79 -11.28
N LYS A 84 -22.87 -8.38 -12.42
CA LYS A 84 -21.77 -7.93 -13.27
C LYS A 84 -21.93 -6.45 -13.60
N GLY A 85 -20.82 -5.70 -13.49
CA GLY A 85 -20.80 -4.24 -13.72
C GLY A 85 -21.13 -3.38 -12.51
N MET A 86 -21.59 -3.97 -11.39
CA MET A 86 -21.80 -3.18 -10.16
C MET A 86 -20.49 -2.76 -9.53
N PRO A 87 -20.32 -1.48 -9.11
CA PRO A 87 -19.14 -1.02 -8.39
C PRO A 87 -19.15 -1.58 -6.97
N ILE A 88 -18.04 -2.17 -6.52
CA ILE A 88 -17.90 -2.85 -5.24
C ILE A 88 -16.65 -2.48 -4.45
N GLY A 89 -15.83 -1.58 -4.96
CA GLY A 89 -14.63 -1.12 -4.30
C GLY A 89 -13.96 0.03 -5.03
N ALA A 90 -12.84 0.47 -4.48
CA ALA A 90 -11.98 1.49 -5.07
C ALA A 90 -10.53 1.03 -5.04
N LYS A 91 -9.74 1.46 -6.01
CA LYS A 91 -8.33 1.11 -6.14
C LYS A 91 -7.51 2.28 -6.69
N VAL A 92 -6.27 2.38 -6.22
CA VAL A 92 -5.26 3.28 -6.80
C VAL A 92 -3.93 2.56 -6.92
N THR A 93 -3.17 2.87 -7.95
CA THR A 93 -1.82 2.31 -8.17
C THR A 93 -0.83 3.44 -8.25
N LEU A 94 0.12 3.46 -7.32
CA LEU A 94 1.17 4.46 -7.22
C LEU A 94 2.47 3.92 -7.81
N ARG A 95 3.18 4.78 -8.56
CA ARG A 95 4.48 4.48 -9.15
C ARG A 95 5.40 5.69 -9.05
N GLY A 96 6.71 5.47 -9.22
CA GLY A 96 7.71 6.53 -9.25
C GLY A 96 7.71 7.39 -7.99
N ASP A 97 7.75 8.71 -8.14
CA ASP A 97 7.90 9.63 -7.02
C ASP A 97 6.72 9.59 -6.04
N ARG A 98 5.50 9.50 -6.54
CA ARG A 98 4.28 9.39 -5.69
C ARG A 98 4.27 8.13 -4.83
N MET A 99 4.87 7.05 -5.32
CA MET A 99 5.01 5.79 -4.58
C MET A 99 5.94 5.96 -3.36
N TYR A 100 7.09 6.59 -3.55
CA TYR A 100 8.03 6.86 -2.45
C TYR A 100 7.50 7.87 -1.45
N GLU A 101 6.80 8.91 -1.92
CA GLU A 101 6.09 9.87 -1.08
C GLU A 101 5.04 9.21 -0.19
N PHE A 102 4.21 8.37 -0.78
CA PHE A 102 3.21 7.63 -0.02
C PHE A 102 3.86 6.69 1.00
N LEU A 103 4.92 5.97 0.62
CA LEU A 103 5.65 5.08 1.52
C LEU A 103 6.24 5.85 2.71
N ASP A 104 6.84 7.01 2.47
CA ASP A 104 7.40 7.85 3.53
C ASP A 104 6.31 8.29 4.53
N ARG A 105 5.18 8.81 4.05
CA ARG A 105 4.05 9.20 4.90
C ARG A 105 3.44 8.01 5.65
N LEU A 106 3.35 6.85 5.02
CA LEU A 106 2.87 5.63 5.66
C LEU A 106 3.75 5.25 6.86
N VAL A 107 5.07 5.25 6.67
CA VAL A 107 6.03 4.84 7.71
C VAL A 107 6.14 5.88 8.82
N THR A 108 6.25 7.16 8.47
CA THR A 108 6.53 8.23 9.43
C THR A 108 5.30 8.75 10.15
N SER A 109 4.14 8.76 9.50
CA SER A 109 2.94 9.42 10.02
C SER A 109 1.78 8.46 10.29
N ALA A 110 1.49 7.51 9.37
CA ALA A 110 0.30 6.67 9.49
C ALA A 110 0.51 5.47 10.42
N LEU A 111 1.57 4.69 10.25
CA LEU A 111 1.81 3.51 11.07
C LEU A 111 1.95 3.81 12.58
N PRO A 112 2.63 4.90 13.03
CA PRO A 112 2.69 5.23 14.46
C PRO A 112 1.32 5.57 15.08
N ARG A 113 0.32 5.92 14.28
CA ARG A 113 -1.05 6.23 14.73
C ARG A 113 -1.93 4.99 14.87
N VAL A 114 -1.46 3.84 14.43
CA VAL A 114 -2.20 2.57 14.62
C VAL A 114 -2.24 2.25 16.11
N ARG A 115 -3.45 1.96 16.62
CA ARG A 115 -3.65 1.58 18.01
C ARG A 115 -2.87 0.29 18.34
N ASP A 116 -2.14 0.30 19.45
CA ASP A 116 -1.33 -0.83 19.93
C ASP A 116 -0.34 -1.36 18.87
N PHE A 117 0.30 -0.44 18.14
CA PHE A 117 1.23 -0.79 17.08
C PHE A 117 2.50 -1.44 17.62
N ASN A 118 2.72 -2.71 17.32
CA ASN A 118 3.88 -3.52 17.70
C ASN A 118 4.74 -3.96 16.50
N GLY A 119 4.64 -3.24 15.38
CA GLY A 119 5.28 -3.62 14.11
C GLY A 119 4.38 -4.48 13.21
N ILE A 120 4.73 -4.54 11.93
CA ILE A 120 3.99 -5.29 10.91
C ILE A 120 4.44 -6.76 10.87
N LYS A 121 3.49 -7.66 10.62
CA LYS A 121 3.75 -9.10 10.58
C LYS A 121 4.50 -9.46 9.28
N ALA A 122 5.52 -10.31 9.40
CA ALA A 122 6.24 -10.82 8.24
C ALA A 122 5.48 -11.91 7.44
N THR A 123 4.26 -12.25 7.85
CA THR A 123 3.43 -13.29 7.18
C THR A 123 2.66 -12.80 5.95
N GLY A 124 2.74 -11.50 5.64
CA GLY A 124 2.04 -10.89 4.50
C GLY A 124 2.73 -11.05 3.13
N PHE A 125 3.82 -11.81 3.05
CA PHE A 125 4.50 -12.10 1.78
C PHE A 125 3.77 -13.20 1.00
N ASP A 126 3.81 -13.11 -0.33
CA ASP A 126 3.13 -14.02 -1.26
C ASP A 126 4.00 -15.19 -1.79
N GLY A 127 5.25 -15.33 -1.33
CA GLY A 127 6.22 -16.31 -1.83
C GLY A 127 6.97 -15.85 -3.09
N ARG A 128 6.65 -14.68 -3.64
CA ARG A 128 7.24 -14.12 -4.86
C ARG A 128 7.82 -12.71 -4.67
N GLY A 129 8.07 -12.34 -3.42
CA GLY A 129 8.66 -11.06 -3.08
C GLY A 129 7.68 -9.87 -3.05
N ASN A 130 6.37 -10.09 -3.08
CA ASN A 130 5.40 -9.02 -2.83
C ASN A 130 4.88 -9.11 -1.39
N TYR A 131 4.54 -7.96 -0.83
CA TYR A 131 4.06 -7.86 0.54
C TYR A 131 2.69 -7.19 0.61
N ASN A 132 1.77 -7.75 1.39
CA ASN A 132 0.44 -7.21 1.61
C ASN A 132 0.26 -6.80 3.08
N LEU A 133 -0.17 -5.56 3.28
CA LEU A 133 -0.47 -4.97 4.57
C LEU A 133 -1.95 -4.61 4.64
N GLY A 134 -2.68 -5.24 5.55
CA GLY A 134 -4.05 -4.85 5.90
C GLY A 134 -4.04 -3.74 6.94
N VAL A 135 -4.72 -2.65 6.64
CA VAL A 135 -5.00 -1.54 7.55
C VAL A 135 -6.46 -1.61 7.96
N LEU A 136 -6.74 -1.67 9.25
CA LEU A 136 -8.11 -1.84 9.77
C LEU A 136 -8.92 -0.55 9.71
N GLU A 137 -8.26 0.60 9.87
CA GLU A 137 -8.92 1.90 10.02
C GLU A 137 -8.24 2.95 9.12
N GLN A 138 -9.02 3.61 8.25
CA GLN A 138 -8.50 4.69 7.41
C GLN A 138 -8.12 5.97 8.17
N ILE A 139 -8.60 6.13 9.39
CA ILE A 139 -8.36 7.31 10.23
C ILE A 139 -6.91 7.47 10.69
N ILE A 140 -6.07 6.45 10.49
CA ILE A 140 -4.63 6.56 10.75
C ILE A 140 -3.92 7.56 9.82
N PHE A 141 -4.51 7.81 8.65
CA PHE A 141 -3.97 8.77 7.69
C PHE A 141 -4.37 10.20 8.08
N PRO A 142 -3.40 11.12 8.26
CA PRO A 142 -3.67 12.50 8.67
C PRO A 142 -4.48 13.29 7.65
N GLU A 143 -4.52 12.85 6.39
CA GLU A 143 -5.28 13.46 5.32
C GLU A 143 -6.79 13.22 5.42
N ILE A 144 -7.20 12.30 6.29
CA ILE A 144 -8.61 11.97 6.52
C ILE A 144 -9.14 12.75 7.72
N ASP A 145 -10.16 13.55 7.47
CA ASP A 145 -10.90 14.29 8.48
C ASP A 145 -11.92 13.34 9.15
N ILE A 146 -11.75 13.10 10.44
CA ILE A 146 -12.56 12.15 11.21
C ILE A 146 -14.04 12.53 11.20
N ASP A 147 -14.33 13.83 11.23
CA ASP A 147 -15.72 14.35 11.27
C ASP A 147 -16.49 14.11 9.97
N LYS A 148 -15.76 13.87 8.86
CA LYS A 148 -16.33 13.58 7.53
C LYS A 148 -16.38 12.09 7.18
N VAL A 149 -15.91 11.23 8.07
CA VAL A 149 -15.92 9.79 7.84
C VAL A 149 -17.29 9.20 8.15
N ASN A 150 -17.99 8.72 7.14
CA ASN A 150 -19.30 8.08 7.33
C ASN A 150 -19.20 6.73 8.04
N LYS A 151 -18.15 5.97 7.78
CA LYS A 151 -17.92 4.64 8.34
C LYS A 151 -16.43 4.34 8.42
N ILE A 152 -15.98 3.89 9.59
CA ILE A 152 -14.63 3.33 9.74
C ILE A 152 -14.54 2.04 8.93
N SER A 153 -13.54 1.97 8.07
CA SER A 153 -13.33 0.83 7.17
C SER A 153 -11.85 0.66 6.85
N GLY A 154 -11.44 -0.58 6.66
CA GLY A 154 -10.08 -0.93 6.33
C GLY A 154 -9.74 -0.77 4.85
N MET A 155 -8.47 -0.98 4.56
CA MET A 155 -7.93 -1.05 3.21
C MET A 155 -6.72 -1.98 3.18
N ASP A 156 -6.43 -2.50 2.00
CA ASP A 156 -5.25 -3.32 1.75
C ASP A 156 -4.22 -2.52 0.94
N ILE A 157 -2.97 -2.60 1.39
CA ILE A 157 -1.83 -1.96 0.75
C ILE A 157 -0.89 -3.06 0.27
N SER A 158 -0.74 -3.21 -1.04
CA SER A 158 0.13 -4.20 -1.67
C SER A 158 1.40 -3.53 -2.18
N PHE A 159 2.55 -3.97 -1.67
CA PHE A 159 3.88 -3.56 -2.14
C PHE A 159 4.37 -4.57 -3.16
N VAL A 160 4.50 -4.15 -4.39
CA VAL A 160 4.97 -5.01 -5.49
C VAL A 160 6.42 -4.67 -5.78
N THR A 161 7.27 -5.69 -5.67
CA THR A 161 8.71 -5.57 -5.92
C THR A 161 9.14 -6.47 -7.08
N ASN A 162 10.36 -6.31 -7.56
CA ASN A 162 10.98 -7.24 -8.50
C ASN A 162 11.92 -8.24 -7.82
N ALA A 163 11.85 -8.37 -6.49
CA ALA A 163 12.58 -9.38 -5.74
C ALA A 163 12.16 -10.79 -6.16
N LYS A 164 13.09 -11.73 -6.15
CA LYS A 164 12.82 -13.14 -6.49
C LYS A 164 12.33 -13.93 -5.29
N THR A 165 12.73 -13.52 -4.09
CA THR A 165 12.42 -14.21 -2.84
C THR A 165 11.85 -13.24 -1.81
N ASP A 166 11.05 -13.76 -0.88
CA ASP A 166 10.48 -12.98 0.21
C ASP A 166 11.54 -12.42 1.16
N LYS A 167 12.71 -13.12 1.28
CA LYS A 167 13.83 -12.62 2.08
C LYS A 167 14.40 -11.33 1.52
N GLU A 168 14.66 -11.31 0.20
CA GLU A 168 15.14 -10.10 -0.49
C GLU A 168 14.13 -8.95 -0.37
N ALA A 169 12.84 -9.24 -0.55
CA ALA A 169 11.79 -8.23 -0.43
C ALA A 169 11.65 -7.70 1.00
N LYS A 170 11.79 -8.57 2.02
CA LYS A 170 11.73 -8.18 3.42
C LYS A 170 12.89 -7.25 3.76
N SER A 171 14.12 -7.58 3.36
CA SER A 171 15.29 -6.73 3.56
C SER A 171 15.13 -5.39 2.84
N LEU A 172 14.66 -5.38 1.58
CA LEU A 172 14.36 -4.15 0.84
C LEU A 172 13.36 -3.25 1.59
N LEU A 173 12.24 -3.81 2.03
CA LEU A 173 11.20 -3.03 2.70
C LEU A 173 11.64 -2.56 4.10
N ALA A 174 12.42 -3.37 4.82
CA ALA A 174 13.01 -2.99 6.10
C ALA A 174 14.00 -1.83 5.95
N GLU A 175 14.87 -1.87 4.94
CA GLU A 175 15.80 -0.79 4.62
C GLU A 175 15.09 0.49 4.18
N LEU A 176 13.91 0.40 3.55
CA LEU A 176 13.04 1.54 3.26
C LEU A 176 12.25 2.04 4.48
N GLY A 177 12.46 1.44 5.66
CA GLY A 177 11.92 1.90 6.94
C GLY A 177 10.63 1.23 7.38
N LEU A 178 10.14 0.17 6.72
CA LEU A 178 8.97 -0.57 7.19
C LEU A 178 9.29 -1.33 8.49
N PRO A 179 8.57 -1.06 9.60
CA PRO A 179 8.87 -1.61 10.91
C PRO A 179 8.32 -3.03 11.06
N PHE A 180 9.05 -4.03 10.57
CA PHE A 180 8.69 -5.42 10.81
C PHE A 180 8.87 -5.83 12.27
N LYS A 181 7.94 -6.62 12.78
CA LYS A 181 8.02 -7.19 14.12
C LYS A 181 9.26 -8.09 14.23
N LYS A 182 10.10 -7.84 15.22
CA LYS A 182 11.20 -8.75 15.57
C LYS A 182 10.56 -10.01 16.19
N ASN A 183 10.88 -11.16 15.62
CA ASN A 183 10.52 -12.45 16.22
C ASN A 183 11.34 -12.67 17.47
#